data_1f2ae792597f981308f4bbdd318c8dd3
#
_entry.id   1f2ae792597f981308f4bbdd318c8dd3
#
_cell.length_a   1.000
_cell.length_b   1.000
_cell.length_c   1.000
_cell.angle_alpha   90.00
_cell.angle_beta   90.00
_cell.angle_gamma   90.00
#
_symmetry.space_group_name_H-M   'P 1'
#
loop_
_entity.id
_entity.type
_entity.pdbx_description
1 polymer ?
#
loop_
_entity_poly.entity_id
_entity_poly.type
_entity_poly.pdbx_seq_one_letter_code
_entity_poly.pdbx_strand_id
1 'polypeptide(L)'
;MSRVAAIIYALVICNIVCLSWAVNHYRDNAIAYKEQRDKKVSELKQAIATIADMQQRQRDVAALDAKYSRELANAKAENETLRADVAAGRRRLHIKAVCQSVREATTASGVDNATSPRLADTAERDYFTLRERLITMQKQLEGTQKYINEQCR
;
A
#
# COMPACT_ATOMS: atom_id res chain seq x y z
N MET A 1 20.16 67.48 56.21
CA MET A 1 20.23 66.02 55.84
C MET A 1 21.67 65.74 55.53
N SER A 2 22.29 64.83 56.26
CA SER A 2 23.71 64.55 56.08
C SER A 2 24.00 63.90 54.74
N ARG A 3 25.10 64.26 54.06
CA ARG A 3 25.57 63.70 52.84
C ARG A 3 25.63 62.16 52.87
N VAL A 4 25.85 61.58 54.08
CA VAL A 4 25.87 60.16 54.35
C VAL A 4 24.50 59.53 54.15
N ALA A 5 23.40 60.15 54.60
CA ALA A 5 22.05 59.64 54.38
C ALA A 5 21.69 59.57 52.87
N ALA A 6 22.07 60.56 52.08
CA ALA A 6 21.85 60.57 50.64
C ALA A 6 22.58 59.43 49.92
N ILE A 7 23.81 59.11 50.34
CA ILE A 7 24.60 57.99 49.78
C ILE A 7 23.95 56.65 50.14
N ILE A 8 23.44 56.44 51.34
CA ILE A 8 22.76 55.24 51.76
C ILE A 8 21.47 55.03 50.95
N TYR A 9 20.67 56.07 50.75
CA TYR A 9 19.46 55.95 49.89
C TYR A 9 19.80 55.61 48.43
N ALA A 10 20.84 56.20 47.88
CA ALA A 10 21.30 55.90 46.52
C ALA A 10 21.73 54.43 46.38
N LEU A 11 22.45 53.88 47.35
CA LEU A 11 22.86 52.46 47.39
C LEU A 11 21.66 51.50 47.50
N VAL A 12 20.68 51.84 48.35
CA VAL A 12 19.45 51.04 48.47
C VAL A 12 18.65 51.01 47.16
N ILE A 13 18.47 52.17 46.55
CA ILE A 13 17.76 52.25 45.27
C ILE A 13 18.47 51.42 44.17
N CYS A 14 19.81 51.56 44.11
CA CYS A 14 20.61 50.79 43.16
C CYS A 14 20.46 49.28 43.34
N ASN A 15 20.47 48.78 44.61
CA ASN A 15 20.24 47.38 44.90
C ASN A 15 18.84 46.92 44.49
N ILE A 16 17.79 47.71 44.74
CA ILE A 16 16.41 47.36 44.35
C ILE A 16 16.31 47.29 42.82
N VAL A 17 16.90 48.21 42.08
CA VAL A 17 16.89 48.18 40.62
C VAL A 17 17.65 46.97 40.08
N CYS A 18 18.84 46.66 40.63
CA CYS A 18 19.61 45.48 40.22
C CYS A 18 18.85 44.16 40.52
N LEU A 19 18.23 44.05 41.68
CA LEU A 19 17.42 42.85 42.01
C LEU A 19 16.19 42.73 41.12
N SER A 20 15.51 43.85 40.84
CA SER A 20 14.33 43.81 39.94
C SER A 20 14.72 43.37 38.51
N TRP A 21 15.85 43.90 38.03
CA TRP A 21 16.37 43.48 36.74
C TRP A 21 16.76 41.99 36.72
N ALA A 22 17.46 41.50 37.74
CA ALA A 22 17.85 40.11 37.87
C ALA A 22 16.62 39.19 37.93
N VAL A 23 15.61 39.52 38.72
CA VAL A 23 14.37 38.75 38.80
C VAL A 23 13.66 38.68 37.44
N ASN A 24 13.53 39.78 36.75
CA ASN A 24 12.93 39.79 35.38
C ASN A 24 13.73 38.96 34.43
N HIS A 25 15.06 39.11 34.40
CA HIS A 25 15.92 38.33 33.52
C HIS A 25 15.82 36.82 33.75
N TYR A 26 15.82 36.35 35.02
CA TYR A 26 15.64 34.94 35.34
C TYR A 26 14.23 34.43 34.99
N ARG A 27 13.21 35.27 35.21
CA ARG A 27 11.83 34.92 34.86
C ARG A 27 11.65 34.76 33.37
N ASP A 28 12.18 35.67 32.56
CA ASP A 28 12.09 35.61 31.09
C ASP A 28 12.85 34.40 30.52
N ASN A 29 14.03 34.11 31.09
CA ASN A 29 14.77 32.89 30.75
C ASN A 29 13.96 31.63 31.11
N ALA A 30 13.37 31.58 32.32
CA ALA A 30 12.56 30.42 32.73
C ALA A 30 11.33 30.21 31.83
N ILE A 31 10.67 31.28 31.41
CA ILE A 31 9.56 31.22 30.45
C ILE A 31 10.04 30.72 29.09
N ALA A 32 11.15 31.24 28.57
CA ALA A 32 11.73 30.81 27.29
C ALA A 32 12.12 29.32 27.29
N TYR A 33 12.76 28.87 28.38
CA TYR A 33 13.08 27.41 28.51
C TYR A 33 11.84 26.55 28.62
N LYS A 34 10.81 26.99 29.30
CA LYS A 34 9.53 26.27 29.41
C LYS A 34 8.88 26.17 28.04
N GLU A 35 8.82 27.27 27.29
CA GLU A 35 8.24 27.30 25.94
C GLU A 35 9.02 26.38 24.98
N GLN A 36 10.35 26.43 24.99
CA GLN A 36 11.19 25.53 24.20
C GLN A 36 10.96 24.06 24.55
N ARG A 37 10.88 23.74 25.83
CA ARG A 37 10.59 22.37 26.29
C ARG A 37 9.22 21.93 25.80
N ASP A 38 8.19 22.75 25.98
CA ASP A 38 6.82 22.39 25.62
C ASP A 38 6.68 22.24 24.11
N LYS A 39 7.39 23.05 23.31
CA LYS A 39 7.51 22.92 21.88
C LYS A 39 8.19 21.60 21.47
N LYS A 40 9.31 21.25 22.12
CA LYS A 40 10.01 19.97 21.86
C LYS A 40 9.19 18.75 22.27
N VAL A 41 8.45 18.83 23.37
CA VAL A 41 7.52 17.76 23.79
C VAL A 41 6.39 17.59 22.77
N SER A 42 5.85 18.69 22.24
CA SER A 42 4.83 18.64 21.19
C SER A 42 5.37 18.03 19.89
N GLU A 43 6.55 18.46 19.43
CA GLU A 43 7.24 17.90 18.26
C GLU A 43 7.49 16.38 18.43
N LEU A 44 7.94 15.98 19.62
CA LEU A 44 8.18 14.55 19.90
C LEU A 44 6.89 13.74 19.90
N LYS A 45 5.81 14.24 20.50
CA LYS A 45 4.51 13.58 20.46
C LYS A 45 4.00 13.42 19.03
N GLN A 46 4.16 14.43 18.19
CA GLN A 46 3.78 14.38 16.79
C GLN A 46 4.63 13.35 16.02
N ALA A 47 5.94 13.32 16.27
CA ALA A 47 6.82 12.34 15.65
C ALA A 47 6.46 10.90 16.04
N ILE A 48 6.17 10.65 17.32
CA ILE A 48 5.72 9.34 17.81
C ILE A 48 4.40 8.93 17.14
N ALA A 49 3.44 9.84 17.07
CA ALA A 49 2.16 9.59 16.41
C ALA A 49 2.34 9.26 14.92
N THR A 50 3.22 9.98 14.23
CA THR A 50 3.55 9.71 12.82
C THR A 50 4.21 8.34 12.64
N ILE A 51 5.14 7.96 13.52
CA ILE A 51 5.78 6.63 13.49
C ILE A 51 4.73 5.53 13.71
N ALA A 52 3.83 5.70 14.66
CA ALA A 52 2.77 4.73 14.93
C ALA A 52 1.83 4.57 13.72
N ASP A 53 1.43 5.67 13.08
CA ASP A 53 0.62 5.65 11.86
C ASP A 53 1.37 4.94 10.70
N MET A 54 2.64 5.27 10.49
CA MET A 54 3.46 4.61 9.47
C MET A 54 3.59 3.09 9.72
N GLN A 55 3.79 2.67 10.98
CA GLN A 55 3.85 1.25 11.32
C GLN A 55 2.51 0.54 11.08
N GLN A 56 1.40 1.22 11.36
CA GLN A 56 0.08 0.65 11.07
C GLN A 56 -0.12 0.48 9.57
N ARG A 57 0.17 1.52 8.77
CA ARG A 57 0.11 1.46 7.30
C ARG A 57 0.99 0.35 6.72
N GLN A 58 2.20 0.17 7.24
CA GLN A 58 3.08 -0.93 6.80
C GLN A 58 2.46 -2.31 7.05
N ARG A 59 1.81 -2.51 8.21
CA ARG A 59 1.12 -3.76 8.51
C ARG A 59 -0.07 -4.01 7.58
N ASP A 60 -0.85 -2.96 7.32
CA ASP A 60 -2.02 -3.04 6.45
C ASP A 60 -1.61 -3.36 5.01
N VAL A 61 -0.55 -2.71 4.50
CA VAL A 61 0.02 -3.00 3.18
C VAL A 61 0.56 -4.42 3.10
N ALA A 62 1.30 -4.87 4.11
CA ALA A 62 1.82 -6.23 4.15
C ALA A 62 0.70 -7.30 4.20
N ALA A 63 -0.37 -7.03 4.94
CA ALA A 63 -1.54 -7.90 4.97
C ALA A 63 -2.27 -7.94 3.61
N LEU A 64 -2.40 -6.80 2.95
CA LEU A 64 -2.98 -6.68 1.62
C LEU A 64 -2.16 -7.46 0.58
N ASP A 65 -0.84 -7.27 0.57
CA ASP A 65 0.08 -7.97 -0.33
C ASP A 65 0.01 -9.49 -0.11
N ALA A 66 0.09 -9.95 1.14
CA ALA A 66 -0.02 -11.37 1.46
C ALA A 66 -1.34 -11.97 1.01
N LYS A 67 -2.46 -11.23 1.08
CA LYS A 67 -3.76 -11.68 0.60
C LYS A 67 -3.76 -11.86 -0.91
N TYR A 68 -3.40 -10.82 -1.67
CA TYR A 68 -3.45 -10.86 -3.13
C TYR A 68 -2.41 -11.82 -3.72
N SER A 69 -1.24 -11.96 -3.09
CA SER A 69 -0.24 -12.95 -3.48
C SER A 69 -0.77 -14.39 -3.34
N ARG A 70 -1.49 -14.68 -2.25
CA ARG A 70 -2.14 -16.00 -2.07
C ARG A 70 -3.27 -16.23 -3.07
N GLU A 71 -4.12 -15.24 -3.30
CA GLU A 71 -5.21 -15.35 -4.27
C GLU A 71 -4.66 -15.57 -5.69
N LEU A 72 -3.60 -14.88 -6.06
CA LEU A 72 -2.92 -15.06 -7.34
C LEU A 72 -2.30 -16.46 -7.46
N ALA A 73 -1.62 -16.93 -6.42
CA ALA A 73 -1.05 -18.28 -6.40
C ALA A 73 -2.13 -19.35 -6.55
N ASN A 74 -3.26 -19.22 -5.83
CA ASN A 74 -4.39 -20.13 -5.94
C ASN A 74 -5.01 -20.12 -7.34
N ALA A 75 -5.22 -18.95 -7.92
CA ALA A 75 -5.79 -18.82 -9.27
C ALA A 75 -4.86 -19.39 -10.36
N LYS A 76 -3.55 -19.24 -10.20
CA LYS A 76 -2.56 -19.90 -11.09
C LYS A 76 -2.59 -21.42 -10.93
N ALA A 77 -2.63 -21.94 -9.70
CA ALA A 77 -2.72 -23.37 -9.46
C ALA A 77 -4.01 -23.97 -10.05
N GLU A 78 -5.14 -23.26 -9.94
CA GLU A 78 -6.38 -23.66 -10.58
C GLU A 78 -6.24 -23.67 -12.11
N ASN A 79 -5.61 -22.68 -12.71
CA ASN A 79 -5.37 -22.61 -14.15
C ASN A 79 -4.52 -23.79 -14.63
N GLU A 80 -3.47 -24.17 -13.89
CA GLU A 80 -2.64 -25.34 -14.20
C GLU A 80 -3.42 -26.66 -14.02
N THR A 81 -4.25 -26.78 -13.02
CA THR A 81 -5.13 -27.95 -12.84
C THR A 81 -6.09 -28.10 -14.03
N LEU A 82 -6.73 -26.98 -14.43
CA LEU A 82 -7.61 -26.99 -15.60
C LEU A 82 -6.88 -27.35 -16.88
N ARG A 83 -5.66 -26.85 -17.06
CA ARG A 83 -4.80 -27.19 -18.19
C ARG A 83 -4.48 -28.68 -18.21
N ALA A 84 -4.10 -29.26 -17.06
CA ALA A 84 -3.82 -30.68 -16.93
C ALA A 84 -5.07 -31.54 -17.20
N ASP A 85 -6.26 -31.09 -16.75
CA ASP A 85 -7.52 -31.77 -16.99
C ASP A 85 -7.92 -31.78 -18.48
N VAL A 86 -7.68 -30.68 -19.19
CA VAL A 86 -7.93 -30.59 -20.63
C VAL A 86 -6.94 -31.45 -21.40
N ALA A 87 -5.66 -31.40 -21.07
CA ALA A 87 -4.62 -32.23 -21.68
C ALA A 87 -4.88 -33.75 -21.48
N ALA A 88 -5.37 -34.13 -20.29
CA ALA A 88 -5.75 -35.50 -20.00
C ALA A 88 -7.13 -35.92 -20.57
N GLY A 89 -7.82 -35.02 -21.26
CA GLY A 89 -9.15 -35.28 -21.84
C GLY A 89 -10.28 -35.37 -20.82
N ARG A 90 -10.03 -35.10 -19.53
CA ARG A 90 -11.06 -35.10 -18.46
C ARG A 90 -12.05 -33.95 -18.61
N ARG A 91 -11.59 -32.82 -19.18
CA ARG A 91 -12.41 -31.65 -19.48
C ARG A 91 -12.24 -31.24 -20.94
N ARG A 92 -13.24 -30.58 -21.50
CA ARG A 92 -13.21 -30.02 -22.87
C ARG A 92 -13.43 -28.53 -22.82
N LEU A 93 -12.66 -27.79 -23.61
CA LEU A 93 -12.87 -26.35 -23.82
C LEU A 93 -14.08 -26.14 -24.71
N HIS A 94 -15.10 -25.43 -24.23
CA HIS A 94 -16.22 -24.98 -25.03
C HIS A 94 -15.91 -23.61 -25.65
N ILE A 95 -15.59 -23.63 -26.94
CA ILE A 95 -15.36 -22.41 -27.71
C ILE A 95 -16.54 -22.20 -28.65
N LYS A 96 -17.14 -21.00 -28.63
CA LYS A 96 -18.11 -20.61 -29.65
C LYS A 96 -17.37 -20.34 -30.94
N ALA A 97 -17.29 -21.34 -31.79
CA ALA A 97 -16.73 -21.24 -33.16
C ALA A 97 -17.84 -21.45 -34.16
N VAL A 98 -17.85 -20.62 -35.22
CA VAL A 98 -18.71 -20.81 -36.37
C VAL A 98 -17.83 -21.52 -37.42
N CYS A 99 -18.16 -22.78 -37.73
CA CYS A 99 -17.54 -23.47 -38.83
C CYS A 99 -18.15 -22.91 -40.15
N GLN A 100 -17.33 -22.25 -40.94
CA GLN A 100 -17.75 -21.99 -42.32
C GLN A 100 -17.96 -23.32 -43.02
N SER A 101 -19.13 -23.52 -43.62
CA SER A 101 -19.40 -24.68 -44.44
C SER A 101 -18.37 -24.73 -45.59
N VAL A 102 -17.52 -25.75 -45.58
CA VAL A 102 -16.68 -26.05 -46.73
C VAL A 102 -17.61 -26.42 -47.86
N ARG A 103 -17.65 -25.59 -48.92
CA ARG A 103 -18.34 -25.94 -50.16
C ARG A 103 -17.83 -27.31 -50.61
N GLU A 104 -18.76 -28.18 -50.89
CA GLU A 104 -18.59 -29.55 -51.33
C GLU A 104 -17.32 -29.80 -52.13
N ALA A 105 -16.37 -30.49 -51.54
CA ALA A 105 -15.43 -31.29 -52.34
C ALA A 105 -16.05 -32.67 -52.51
N THR A 106 -16.42 -32.94 -53.73
CA THR A 106 -16.97 -34.20 -54.21
C THR A 106 -16.15 -35.41 -53.75
N THR A 107 -16.89 -36.40 -53.24
CA THR A 107 -16.55 -37.81 -53.18
C THR A 107 -15.26 -38.26 -52.52
N ALA A 108 -15.37 -38.70 -51.27
CA ALA A 108 -14.74 -39.92 -50.79
C ALA A 108 -15.49 -40.49 -49.59
N SER A 109 -16.02 -41.67 -49.76
CA SER A 109 -16.47 -42.56 -48.71
C SER A 109 -15.39 -42.74 -47.66
N GLY A 110 -15.72 -42.42 -46.45
CA GLY A 110 -14.84 -42.61 -45.29
C GLY A 110 -15.36 -41.86 -44.11
N VAL A 111 -16.53 -42.24 -43.56
CA VAL A 111 -16.94 -41.80 -42.24
C VAL A 111 -16.11 -42.60 -41.24
N ASP A 112 -14.83 -42.26 -41.16
CA ASP A 112 -14.02 -42.64 -40.03
C ASP A 112 -14.23 -41.64 -38.93
N ASN A 113 -14.76 -42.12 -37.82
CA ASN A 113 -14.75 -41.56 -36.48
C ASN A 113 -14.58 -40.05 -36.45
N ALA A 114 -15.67 -39.31 -36.55
CA ALA A 114 -15.71 -37.88 -36.27
C ALA A 114 -15.26 -37.67 -34.83
N THR A 115 -13.96 -37.68 -34.62
CA THR A 115 -13.36 -37.16 -33.41
C THR A 115 -13.89 -35.75 -33.26
N SER A 116 -14.69 -35.57 -32.21
CA SER A 116 -15.21 -34.28 -31.83
C SER A 116 -14.14 -33.20 -32.02
N PRO A 117 -14.41 -32.10 -32.73
CA PRO A 117 -13.37 -31.11 -33.07
C PRO A 117 -12.67 -30.65 -31.79
N ARG A 118 -11.38 -30.92 -31.71
CA ARG A 118 -10.50 -30.47 -30.64
C ARG A 118 -9.78 -29.22 -31.08
N LEU A 119 -9.46 -28.36 -30.14
CA LEU A 119 -8.61 -27.21 -30.39
C LEU A 119 -7.22 -27.70 -30.78
N ALA A 120 -6.55 -27.01 -31.70
CA ALA A 120 -5.15 -27.28 -31.96
C ALA A 120 -4.31 -27.08 -30.72
N ASP A 121 -3.29 -27.92 -30.48
CA ASP A 121 -2.45 -27.88 -29.26
C ASP A 121 -1.79 -26.51 -29.04
N THR A 122 -1.49 -25.77 -30.09
CA THR A 122 -0.98 -24.40 -29.98
C THR A 122 -2.03 -23.45 -29.45
N ALA A 123 -3.25 -23.50 -29.96
CA ALA A 123 -4.34 -22.65 -29.53
C ALA A 123 -4.79 -22.97 -28.10
N GLU A 124 -4.70 -24.22 -27.65
CA GLU A 124 -4.95 -24.61 -26.27
C GLU A 124 -3.90 -24.02 -25.33
N ARG A 125 -2.62 -24.07 -25.68
CA ARG A 125 -1.54 -23.45 -24.90
C ARG A 125 -1.69 -21.94 -24.82
N ASP A 126 -2.01 -21.31 -25.94
CA ASP A 126 -2.20 -19.86 -26.01
C ASP A 126 -3.40 -19.43 -25.16
N TYR A 127 -4.49 -20.18 -25.16
CA TYR A 127 -5.66 -19.93 -24.31
C TYR A 127 -5.29 -19.91 -22.82
N PHE A 128 -4.59 -20.94 -22.31
CA PHE A 128 -4.21 -20.98 -20.91
C PHE A 128 -3.18 -19.93 -20.53
N THR A 129 -2.27 -19.57 -21.45
CA THR A 129 -1.31 -18.48 -21.27
C THR A 129 -2.01 -17.12 -21.17
N LEU A 130 -2.96 -16.86 -22.06
CA LEU A 130 -3.76 -15.63 -22.04
C LEU A 130 -4.63 -15.55 -20.79
N ARG A 131 -5.23 -16.65 -20.40
CA ARG A 131 -6.03 -16.74 -19.15
C ARG A 131 -5.17 -16.41 -17.93
N GLU A 132 -3.97 -16.96 -17.82
CA GLU A 132 -3.04 -16.68 -16.73
C GLU A 132 -2.65 -15.20 -16.68
N ARG A 133 -2.35 -14.60 -17.82
CA ARG A 133 -2.04 -13.17 -17.91
C ARG A 133 -3.21 -12.30 -17.50
N LEU A 134 -4.41 -12.65 -17.92
CA LEU A 134 -5.64 -11.94 -17.57
C LEU A 134 -5.90 -11.99 -16.05
N ILE A 135 -5.79 -13.17 -15.44
CA ILE A 135 -5.92 -13.35 -13.98
C ILE A 135 -4.88 -12.50 -13.24
N THR A 136 -3.63 -12.51 -13.73
CA THR A 136 -2.55 -11.72 -13.11
C THR A 136 -2.86 -10.23 -13.15
N MET A 137 -3.25 -9.71 -14.32
CA MET A 137 -3.61 -8.30 -14.48
C MET A 137 -4.83 -7.92 -13.63
N GLN A 138 -5.84 -8.77 -13.56
CA GLN A 138 -7.03 -8.54 -12.75
C GLN A 138 -6.66 -8.43 -11.28
N LYS A 139 -5.88 -9.39 -10.75
CA LYS A 139 -5.49 -9.39 -9.33
C LYS A 139 -4.58 -8.21 -8.98
N GLN A 140 -3.69 -7.81 -9.87
CA GLN A 140 -2.89 -6.60 -9.69
C GLN A 140 -3.75 -5.33 -9.67
N LEU A 141 -4.73 -5.23 -10.55
CA LEU A 141 -5.65 -4.08 -10.59
C LEU A 141 -6.52 -4.02 -9.34
N GLU A 142 -7.11 -5.13 -8.91
CA GLU A 142 -7.89 -5.21 -7.67
C GLU A 142 -7.05 -4.80 -6.45
N GLY A 143 -5.81 -5.31 -6.34
CA GLY A 143 -4.88 -4.96 -5.28
C GLY A 143 -4.53 -3.47 -5.27
N THR A 144 -4.24 -2.90 -6.45
CA THR A 144 -3.92 -1.48 -6.58
C THR A 144 -5.10 -0.58 -6.24
N GLN A 145 -6.31 -0.92 -6.70
CA GLN A 145 -7.53 -0.18 -6.35
C GLN A 145 -7.79 -0.20 -4.84
N LYS A 146 -7.61 -1.35 -4.22
CA LYS A 146 -7.78 -1.48 -2.78
C LYS A 146 -6.73 -0.67 -2.02
N TYR A 147 -5.47 -0.73 -2.43
CA TYR A 147 -4.39 0.09 -1.88
C TYR A 147 -4.71 1.59 -1.95
N ILE A 148 -5.14 2.08 -3.12
CA ILE A 148 -5.50 3.49 -3.30
C ILE A 148 -6.66 3.88 -2.38
N ASN A 149 -7.69 3.05 -2.27
CA ASN A 149 -8.86 3.34 -1.45
C ASN A 149 -8.57 3.34 0.05
N GLU A 150 -7.62 2.53 0.53
CA GLU A 150 -7.31 2.39 1.95
C GLU A 150 -6.16 3.30 2.41
N GLN A 151 -5.18 3.56 1.53
CA GLN A 151 -3.95 4.27 1.91
C GLN A 151 -3.88 5.71 1.40
N CYS A 152 -4.68 6.09 0.39
CA CYS A 152 -4.64 7.42 -0.25
C CYS A 152 -5.84 8.30 0.11
N ARG A 153 -6.49 8.03 1.26
CA ARG A 153 -7.60 8.85 1.79
C ARG A 153 -7.10 10.01 2.62
#